data_36e22b478a13a15e19aef636c41beded
#
_entry.id   36e22b478a13a15e19aef636c41beded
#
_cell.length_a   1.000
_cell.length_b   1.000
_cell.length_c   1.000
_cell.angle_alpha   90.00
_cell.angle_beta   90.00
_cell.angle_gamma   90.00
#
_symmetry.space_group_name_H-M   'P 1'
#
loop_
_entity.id
_entity.type
_entity.pdbx_description
1 polymer ?
#
loop_
_entity_poly.entity_id
_entity_poly.type
_entity_poly.pdbx_seq_one_letter_code
_entity_poly.pdbx_strand_id
1 'polypeptide(L)'
;MSTKVQAKDIVKIFGSDPKSAREMLSNGKSKDEIFEESGHTVGVDNVSFEVGEGEIFVVMGLSGSGKSTLVRMINGLIMPTSGSMSIDGTDIANCSPETLRKTRRDKVAMVFQHFALFPHRTVVDNVAYG
;
A
#
# COMPACT_ATOMS: atom_id res chain seq x y z
N MET A 1 -7.16 7.21 -21.95
CA MET A 1 -6.58 5.96 -21.43
C MET A 1 -7.31 5.54 -20.18
N SER A 2 -7.51 4.25 -19.98
CA SER A 2 -8.15 3.77 -18.77
C SER A 2 -7.18 3.85 -17.58
N THR A 3 -7.68 4.24 -16.42
CA THR A 3 -6.92 4.23 -15.17
C THR A 3 -6.82 2.80 -14.65
N LYS A 4 -5.60 2.32 -14.44
CA LYS A 4 -5.35 0.98 -13.90
C LYS A 4 -5.21 0.97 -12.38
N VAL A 5 -4.52 1.96 -11.83
CA VAL A 5 -4.36 2.12 -10.38
C VAL A 5 -4.81 3.52 -10.00
N GLN A 6 -5.64 3.62 -8.98
CA GLN A 6 -6.07 4.89 -8.42
C GLN A 6 -5.95 4.87 -6.91
N ALA A 7 -5.14 5.75 -6.36
CA ALA A 7 -5.09 6.05 -4.95
C ALA A 7 -5.73 7.40 -4.70
N LYS A 8 -6.60 7.48 -3.70
CA LYS A 8 -7.30 8.72 -3.37
C LYS A 8 -7.29 8.94 -1.85
N ASP A 9 -6.69 10.05 -1.45
CA ASP A 9 -6.62 10.52 -0.07
C ASP A 9 -6.11 9.44 0.91
N ILE A 10 -5.09 8.71 0.50
CA ILE A 10 -4.54 7.59 1.27
C ILE A 10 -3.81 8.10 2.50
N VAL A 11 -4.22 7.59 3.65
CA VAL A 11 -3.52 7.77 4.94
C VAL A 11 -3.26 6.39 5.53
N LYS A 12 -2.04 6.15 5.98
CA LYS A 12 -1.68 4.96 6.74
C LYS A 12 -0.98 5.32 8.04
N ILE A 13 -1.56 4.88 9.14
CA ILE A 13 -1.04 5.06 10.48
C ILE A 13 -0.89 3.70 11.14
N PHE A 14 0.31 3.42 11.67
CA PHE A 14 0.61 2.21 12.41
C PHE A 14 0.49 2.47 13.92
N GLY A 15 -0.21 1.59 14.62
CA GLY A 15 -0.41 1.68 16.05
C GLY A 15 -1.73 1.04 16.48
N SER A 16 -1.99 1.05 17.77
CA SER A 16 -3.17 0.41 18.36
C SER A 16 -4.47 1.20 18.15
N ASP A 17 -4.38 2.52 18.01
CA ASP A 17 -5.52 3.40 17.80
C ASP A 17 -5.25 4.40 16.66
N PRO A 18 -5.33 3.95 15.39
CA PRO A 18 -5.08 4.83 14.25
C PRO A 18 -6.07 5.98 14.11
N LYS A 19 -7.27 5.85 14.64
CA LYS A 19 -8.29 6.90 14.57
C LYS A 19 -7.88 8.13 15.37
N SER A 20 -7.42 7.93 16.59
CA SER A 20 -6.92 9.01 17.44
C SER A 20 -5.75 9.76 16.80
N ALA A 21 -4.78 9.01 16.27
CA ALA A 21 -3.65 9.61 15.57
C ALA A 21 -4.06 10.34 14.27
N ARG A 22 -5.07 9.86 13.59
CA ARG A 22 -5.62 10.54 12.41
C ARG A 22 -6.27 11.89 12.77
N GLU A 23 -6.97 11.96 13.90
CA GLU A 23 -7.51 13.21 14.39
C GLU A 23 -6.39 14.22 14.74
N MET A 24 -5.32 13.76 15.37
CA MET A 24 -4.14 14.58 15.63
C MET A 24 -3.54 15.13 14.33
N LEU A 25 -3.43 14.30 13.30
CA LEU A 25 -2.94 14.69 11.99
C LEU A 25 -3.86 15.72 11.32
N SER A 26 -5.17 15.53 11.40
CA SER A 26 -6.18 16.47 10.89
C SER A 26 -6.13 17.83 11.60
N ASN A 27 -5.72 17.85 12.86
CA ASN A 27 -5.55 19.06 13.66
C ASN A 27 -4.19 19.77 13.43
N GLY A 28 -3.42 19.31 12.44
CA GLY A 28 -2.18 19.96 12.03
C GLY A 28 -0.93 19.52 12.80
N LYS A 29 -1.02 18.46 13.61
CA LYS A 29 0.16 17.91 14.28
C LYS A 29 1.10 17.22 13.28
N SER A 30 2.40 17.39 13.49
CA SER A 30 3.42 16.72 12.68
C SER A 30 3.53 15.23 12.99
N LYS A 31 4.17 14.48 12.10
CA LYS A 31 4.44 13.05 12.30
C LYS A 31 5.23 12.81 13.61
N ASP A 32 6.22 13.64 13.87
CA ASP A 32 7.06 13.55 15.08
C ASP A 32 6.25 13.81 16.35
N GLU A 33 5.41 14.85 16.35
CA GLU A 33 4.52 15.16 17.47
C GLU A 33 3.55 14.02 17.77
N ILE A 34 2.96 13.44 16.73
CA ILE A 34 2.05 12.29 16.87
C ILE A 34 2.79 11.08 17.46
N PHE A 35 4.00 10.82 17.02
CA PHE A 35 4.82 9.73 17.55
C PHE A 35 5.17 9.96 19.03
N GLU A 36 5.61 11.16 19.39
CA GLU A 36 5.97 11.50 20.77
C GLU A 36 4.77 11.43 21.73
N GLU A 37 3.61 11.92 21.30
CA GLU A 37 2.42 11.98 22.15
C GLU A 37 1.67 10.65 22.27
N SER A 38 1.65 9.85 21.22
CA SER A 38 0.79 8.66 21.13
C SER A 38 1.51 7.35 20.79
N GLY A 39 2.76 7.42 20.37
CA GLY A 39 3.53 6.27 19.92
C GLY A 39 3.10 5.74 18.52
N HIS A 40 2.22 6.44 17.82
CA HIS A 40 1.78 6.06 16.48
C HIS A 40 2.72 6.59 15.41
N THR A 41 2.94 5.76 14.38
CA THR A 41 3.76 6.13 13.23
C THR A 41 2.89 6.42 12.01
N VAL A 42 2.99 7.63 11.49
CA VAL A 42 2.34 8.00 10.22
C VAL A 42 3.23 7.53 9.07
N GLY A 43 2.81 6.47 8.39
CA GLY A 43 3.54 5.91 7.25
C GLY A 43 3.28 6.68 5.96
N VAL A 44 2.03 7.02 5.69
CA VAL A 44 1.58 7.77 4.51
C VAL A 44 0.57 8.82 4.94
N ASP A 45 0.73 10.04 4.44
CA ASP A 45 -0.12 11.18 4.77
C ASP A 45 -0.74 11.77 3.50
N ASN A 46 -2.02 11.50 3.32
CA ASN A 46 -2.89 12.12 2.31
C ASN A 46 -2.31 12.08 0.88
N VAL A 47 -2.01 10.90 0.39
CA VAL A 47 -1.44 10.71 -0.95
C VAL A 47 -2.53 10.33 -1.95
N SER A 48 -2.52 11.00 -3.11
CA SER A 48 -3.41 10.69 -4.23
C SER A 48 -2.61 10.62 -5.52
N PHE A 49 -2.87 9.60 -6.34
CA PHE A 49 -2.28 9.47 -7.68
C PHE A 49 -3.09 8.50 -8.54
N GLU A 50 -2.84 8.57 -9.84
CA GLU A 50 -3.43 7.66 -10.82
C GLU A 50 -2.33 7.11 -11.73
N VAL A 51 -2.46 5.87 -12.14
CA VAL A 51 -1.58 5.21 -13.10
C VAL A 51 -2.43 4.67 -14.23
N GLY A 52 -2.14 5.11 -15.44
CA GLY A 52 -2.87 4.67 -16.64
C GLY A 52 -2.37 3.35 -17.18
N GLU A 53 -3.14 2.78 -18.09
CA GLU A 53 -2.74 1.56 -18.80
C GLU A 53 -1.46 1.77 -19.60
N GLY A 54 -0.51 0.86 -19.47
CA GLY A 54 0.79 0.93 -20.16
C GLY A 54 1.75 1.97 -19.60
N GLU A 55 1.38 2.67 -18.53
CA GLU A 55 2.21 3.70 -17.90
C GLU A 55 3.22 3.10 -16.91
N ILE A 56 4.41 3.67 -16.86
CA ILE A 56 5.39 3.42 -15.82
C ILE A 56 5.33 4.58 -14.83
N PHE A 57 4.98 4.27 -13.60
CA PHE A 57 4.90 5.24 -12.51
C PHE A 57 6.00 4.99 -11.49
N VAL A 58 6.79 6.01 -11.18
CA VAL A 58 7.95 5.88 -10.29
C VAL A 58 7.68 6.59 -8.97
N VAL A 59 7.85 5.86 -7.86
CA VAL A 59 7.78 6.41 -6.50
C VAL A 59 9.20 6.54 -5.95
N MET A 60 9.61 7.76 -5.66
CA MET A 60 10.93 8.08 -5.14
C MET A 60 10.86 8.73 -3.77
N GLY A 61 11.87 8.51 -2.97
CA GLY A 61 12.00 9.12 -1.64
C GLY A 61 13.13 8.48 -0.85
N LEU A 62 13.51 9.13 0.23
CA LEU A 62 14.53 8.62 1.15
C LEU A 62 14.01 7.40 1.94
N SER A 63 14.93 6.68 2.56
CA SER A 63 14.58 5.60 3.49
C SER A 63 13.64 6.13 4.58
N GLY A 64 12.58 5.38 4.88
CA GLY A 64 11.57 5.78 5.86
C GLY A 64 10.53 6.79 5.37
N SER A 65 10.51 7.13 4.07
CA SER A 65 9.53 8.08 3.50
C SER A 65 8.14 7.49 3.24
N GLY A 66 7.96 6.17 3.41
CA GLY A 66 6.69 5.48 3.19
C GLY A 66 6.53 4.82 1.81
N LYS A 67 7.56 4.78 0.98
CA LYS A 67 7.52 4.15 -0.37
C LYS A 67 7.06 2.69 -0.32
N SER A 68 7.71 1.88 0.52
CA SER A 68 7.39 0.45 0.65
C SER A 68 5.98 0.23 1.19
N THR A 69 5.54 1.08 2.11
CA THR A 69 4.17 1.06 2.64
C THR A 69 3.16 1.35 1.54
N LEU A 70 3.40 2.37 0.73
CA LEU A 70 2.54 2.73 -0.39
C LEU A 70 2.45 1.59 -1.41
N VAL A 71 3.58 1.01 -1.82
CA VAL A 71 3.63 -0.11 -2.76
C VAL A 71 2.86 -1.33 -2.22
N ARG A 72 3.01 -1.64 -0.94
CA ARG A 72 2.27 -2.74 -0.29
C ARG A 72 0.78 -2.47 -0.14
N MET A 73 0.35 -1.23 -0.13
CA MET A 73 -1.08 -0.90 -0.20
C MET A 73 -1.66 -1.12 -1.59
N ILE A 74 -0.88 -0.95 -2.65
CA ILE A 74 -1.32 -1.21 -4.03
C ILE A 74 -1.68 -2.69 -4.22
N ASN A 75 -0.92 -3.61 -3.66
CA ASN A 75 -1.23 -5.05 -3.77
C ASN A 75 -2.11 -5.59 -2.62
N GLY A 76 -2.55 -4.72 -1.73
CA GLY A 76 -3.42 -5.09 -0.62
C GLY A 76 -2.75 -5.87 0.50
N LEU A 77 -1.42 -5.92 0.58
CA LEU A 77 -0.70 -6.49 1.72
C LEU A 77 -0.83 -5.63 2.98
N ILE A 78 -0.97 -4.33 2.80
CA ILE A 78 -1.26 -3.36 3.86
C ILE A 78 -2.54 -2.63 3.45
N MET A 79 -3.48 -2.52 4.37
CA MET A 79 -4.70 -1.74 4.15
C MET A 79 -4.51 -0.30 4.60
N PRO A 80 -5.04 0.69 3.88
CA PRO A 80 -4.99 2.08 4.32
C PRO A 80 -5.84 2.29 5.59
N THR A 81 -5.45 3.25 6.41
CA THR A 81 -6.26 3.71 7.54
C THR A 81 -7.48 4.48 7.04
N SER A 82 -7.30 5.28 5.99
CA SER A 82 -8.38 5.96 5.29
C SER A 82 -8.00 6.21 3.83
N GLY A 83 -8.97 6.63 3.05
CA GLY A 83 -8.84 6.79 1.61
C GLY A 83 -9.24 5.53 0.85
N SER A 84 -9.05 5.54 -0.45
CA SER A 84 -9.37 4.41 -1.32
C SER A 84 -8.21 4.05 -2.24
N MET A 85 -8.08 2.75 -2.51
CA MET A 85 -7.10 2.21 -3.44
C MET A 85 -7.83 1.27 -4.40
N SER A 86 -7.84 1.61 -5.67
CA SER A 86 -8.50 0.82 -6.70
C SER A 86 -7.52 0.28 -7.72
N ILE A 87 -7.72 -0.98 -8.10
CA ILE A 87 -7.01 -1.62 -9.20
C ILE A 87 -8.06 -2.06 -10.22
N ASP A 88 -7.91 -1.56 -11.43
CA ASP A 88 -8.81 -1.89 -12.55
C ASP A 88 -10.29 -1.69 -12.19
N GLY A 89 -10.60 -0.63 -11.44
CA GLY A 89 -11.93 -0.28 -10.97
C GLY A 89 -12.40 -0.98 -9.68
N THR A 90 -11.63 -1.92 -9.15
CA THR A 90 -11.97 -2.62 -7.90
C THR A 90 -11.30 -1.94 -6.70
N ASP A 91 -12.09 -1.47 -5.76
CA ASP A 91 -11.57 -0.95 -4.48
C ASP A 91 -11.08 -2.09 -3.61
N ILE A 92 -9.78 -2.26 -3.56
CA ILE A 92 -9.14 -3.37 -2.82
C ILE A 92 -9.16 -3.21 -1.31
N ALA A 93 -9.42 -2.01 -0.80
CA ALA A 93 -9.51 -1.75 0.63
C ALA A 93 -10.87 -2.17 1.21
N ASN A 94 -11.93 -2.16 0.42
CA ASN A 94 -13.31 -2.40 0.87
C ASN A 94 -13.99 -3.59 0.19
N CYS A 95 -13.28 -4.35 -0.65
CA CYS A 95 -13.84 -5.54 -1.29
C CYS A 95 -13.83 -6.75 -0.37
N SER A 96 -14.55 -7.80 -0.77
CA SER A 96 -14.54 -9.08 -0.06
C SER A 96 -13.14 -9.74 -0.10
N PRO A 97 -12.80 -10.60 0.87
CA PRO A 97 -11.54 -11.35 0.83
C PRO A 97 -11.35 -12.18 -0.44
N GLU A 98 -12.44 -12.70 -1.00
CA GLU A 98 -12.40 -13.46 -2.25
C GLU A 98 -12.06 -12.58 -3.45
N THR A 99 -12.66 -11.41 -3.55
CA THR A 99 -12.37 -10.41 -4.59
C THR A 99 -10.93 -9.92 -4.50
N LEU A 100 -10.44 -9.68 -3.28
CA LEU A 100 -9.05 -9.29 -3.06
C LEU A 100 -8.07 -10.37 -3.53
N ARG A 101 -8.31 -11.64 -3.17
CA ARG A 101 -7.48 -12.76 -3.63
C ARG A 101 -7.47 -12.90 -5.16
N LYS A 102 -8.64 -12.78 -5.77
CA LYS A 102 -8.77 -12.82 -7.24
C LYS A 102 -8.01 -11.68 -7.90
N THR A 103 -8.14 -10.47 -7.39
CA THR A 103 -7.44 -9.29 -7.92
C THR A 103 -5.92 -9.46 -7.81
N ARG A 104 -5.42 -9.94 -6.69
CA ARG A 104 -3.99 -10.23 -6.51
C ARG A 104 -3.49 -11.28 -7.50
N ARG A 105 -4.24 -12.35 -7.68
CA ARG A 105 -3.85 -13.43 -8.59
C ARG A 105 -3.85 -12.99 -10.06
N ASP A 106 -4.87 -12.26 -10.46
CA ASP A 106 -5.14 -12.01 -11.88
C ASP A 106 -4.57 -10.68 -12.38
N LYS A 107 -4.34 -9.71 -11.48
CA LYS A 107 -4.04 -8.32 -11.86
C LYS A 107 -2.73 -7.78 -11.31
N VAL A 108 -2.15 -8.38 -10.29
CA VAL A 108 -1.02 -7.82 -9.56
C VAL A 108 0.10 -8.82 -9.42
N ALA A 109 1.32 -8.37 -9.68
CA ALA A 109 2.53 -9.10 -9.32
C ALA A 109 3.46 -8.16 -8.55
N MET A 110 4.31 -8.70 -7.69
CA MET A 110 5.26 -7.92 -6.93
C MET A 110 6.65 -8.54 -6.99
N VAL A 111 7.64 -7.71 -7.28
CA VAL A 111 9.06 -8.08 -7.16
C VAL A 111 9.57 -7.51 -5.85
N PHE A 112 10.06 -8.39 -4.97
CA PHE A 112 10.56 -8.01 -3.65
C PHE A 112 12.03 -7.59 -3.71
N GLN A 113 12.42 -6.66 -2.85
CA GLN A 113 13.79 -6.21 -2.70
C GLN A 113 14.73 -7.34 -2.22
N HIS A 114 14.24 -8.20 -1.34
CA HIS A 114 14.90 -9.42 -0.91
C HIS A 114 14.25 -10.59 -1.65
N PHE A 115 15.02 -11.47 -2.19
CA PHE A 115 14.72 -12.49 -3.21
C PHE A 115 13.36 -13.18 -3.10
N ALA A 116 12.80 -13.36 -1.88
CA ALA A 116 11.52 -14.01 -1.64
C ALA A 116 11.41 -15.39 -2.31
N LEU A 117 12.47 -16.17 -2.27
CA LEU A 117 12.54 -17.51 -2.85
C LEU A 117 12.21 -18.58 -1.81
N PHE A 118 11.62 -19.67 -2.26
CA PHE A 118 11.45 -20.87 -1.45
C PHE A 118 12.75 -21.67 -1.41
N PRO A 119 13.47 -21.72 -0.27
CA PRO A 119 14.79 -22.37 -0.21
C PRO A 119 14.73 -23.88 -0.36
N HIS A 120 13.55 -24.49 -0.15
CA HIS A 120 13.30 -25.94 -0.28
C HIS A 120 12.81 -26.36 -1.67
N ARG A 121 12.70 -25.43 -2.61
CA ARG A 121 12.25 -25.68 -3.96
C ARG A 121 13.36 -25.45 -4.99
N THR A 122 13.26 -26.12 -6.12
CA THR A 122 14.18 -25.93 -7.25
C THR A 122 13.99 -24.56 -7.90
N VAL A 123 14.93 -24.18 -8.77
CA VAL A 123 14.82 -22.96 -9.59
C VAL A 123 13.55 -22.99 -10.44
N VAL A 124 13.30 -24.10 -11.10
CA VAL A 124 12.10 -24.27 -11.96
C VAL A 124 10.81 -24.10 -11.15
N ASP A 125 10.72 -24.73 -9.99
CA ASP A 125 9.54 -24.64 -9.12
C ASP A 125 9.33 -23.22 -8.56
N ASN A 126 10.40 -22.49 -8.27
CA ASN A 126 10.31 -21.10 -7.87
C ASN A 126 9.79 -20.21 -9.01
N VAL A 127 10.29 -20.41 -10.23
CA VAL A 127 9.85 -19.63 -11.40
C VAL A 127 8.40 -19.93 -11.77
N ALA A 128 7.98 -21.18 -11.65
CA ALA A 128 6.64 -21.64 -12.01
C ALA A 128 5.58 -21.46 -10.93
N TYR A 129 5.91 -20.82 -9.82
CA TYR A 129 5.01 -20.71 -8.66
C TYR A 129 3.76 -19.85 -8.93
N GLY A 130 3.79 -18.91 -9.85
CA GLY A 130 2.70 -17.98 -10.18
C GLY A 130 1.40 -18.60 -10.71
#